data_3d5c95d35fe30cfded766c625e46b46b
#
_entry.id   3d5c95d35fe30cfded766c625e46b46b
#
_cell.length_a   1.000
_cell.length_b   1.000
_cell.length_c   1.000
_cell.angle_alpha   90.00
_cell.angle_beta   90.00
_cell.angle_gamma   90.00
#
_symmetry.space_group_name_H-M   'P 1'
#
loop_
_entity.id
_entity.type
_entity.pdbx_description
1 polymer ?
#
loop_
_entity_poly.entity_id
_entity_poly.type
_entity_poly.pdbx_seq_one_letter_code
_entity_poly.pdbx_strand_id
1 'polypeptide(L)'
;MTDDDRLPRVPPPVGAEAIEIGEIIAGPGVDQPIAVISACMVVGTVALMILGVQPVLLGALAQAHRVTEAQLGPLATVEVLALAFGSAIGPGLLRTGAMRLKTGLLSLLLVAANLGVYAAHSVLMLDLLRGIAGLIEGLMMGATIVITIQNRQPDRLNAIFLALSALPQALMAYLLPVWIVPNYGANGGFVVLALLSVISAGSALFLVDSVPAPEPEATGAPVWTAPIFVALGAVALQNAAIGGAWDYMQLLADQHHFPPQMAGIAVSGGLMFQVGGAFAVAAWGPRFPFRAALIVGTLCQTVVIALLAMAGTPLMYVGPALTFGLFWLAMSPFQVRLLIDIDKTRSGALLLTAISLVGLSIGPSISALGVHEANVTGAFWIAAAMMAAACALYGVIALKRS
;
A
#
# COMPACT_ATOMS: atom_id res chain seq x y z
N MET A 1 -52.47 -40.32 0.21
CA MET A 1 -51.98 -40.06 -1.15
C MET A 1 -52.10 -38.57 -1.36
N THR A 2 -51.07 -37.85 -1.05
CA THR A 2 -50.97 -36.41 -1.34
C THR A 2 -49.56 -36.20 -1.86
N ASP A 3 -49.52 -35.87 -3.15
CA ASP A 3 -48.29 -35.62 -3.91
C ASP A 3 -47.69 -34.28 -3.46
N ASP A 4 -46.42 -34.35 -3.06
CA ASP A 4 -45.71 -33.22 -2.51
C ASP A 4 -45.12 -32.40 -3.68
N ASP A 5 -45.76 -31.31 -4.01
CA ASP A 5 -45.34 -30.32 -5.02
C ASP A 5 -44.02 -29.66 -4.59
N ARG A 6 -42.91 -30.24 -4.95
CA ARG A 6 -41.61 -29.61 -4.82
C ARG A 6 -41.40 -28.59 -5.92
N LEU A 7 -41.78 -27.34 -5.64
CA LEU A 7 -41.34 -26.20 -6.46
C LEU A 7 -39.81 -26.18 -6.54
N PRO A 8 -39.22 -25.93 -7.70
CA PRO A 8 -37.76 -25.78 -7.83
C PRO A 8 -37.29 -24.58 -6.99
N ARG A 9 -36.33 -24.81 -6.08
CA ARG A 9 -35.71 -23.74 -5.31
C ARG A 9 -34.99 -22.82 -6.27
N VAL A 10 -35.44 -21.57 -6.36
CA VAL A 10 -34.73 -20.49 -7.04
C VAL A 10 -33.40 -20.30 -6.34
N PRO A 11 -32.27 -20.35 -7.03
CA PRO A 11 -30.99 -20.08 -6.40
C PRO A 11 -30.99 -18.64 -5.87
N PRO A 12 -30.40 -18.40 -4.68
CA PRO A 12 -30.33 -17.05 -4.11
C PRO A 12 -29.56 -16.10 -5.05
N PRO A 13 -29.94 -14.81 -5.09
CA PRO A 13 -29.25 -13.84 -5.93
C PRO A 13 -27.76 -13.78 -5.53
N VAL A 14 -26.89 -13.65 -6.54
CA VAL A 14 -25.40 -13.68 -6.42
C VAL A 14 -24.84 -12.69 -5.38
N GLY A 15 -25.64 -11.76 -4.88
CA GLY A 15 -25.31 -10.84 -3.79
C GLY A 15 -25.53 -11.42 -2.38
N ALA A 16 -26.38 -12.45 -2.22
CA ALA A 16 -26.68 -13.03 -0.91
C ALA A 16 -25.51 -13.90 -0.39
N GLU A 17 -24.80 -14.59 -1.29
CA GLU A 17 -23.61 -15.38 -0.92
C GLU A 17 -22.46 -14.50 -0.41
N ALA A 18 -22.30 -13.28 -0.95
CA ALA A 18 -21.29 -12.35 -0.49
C ALA A 18 -21.60 -11.79 0.91
N ILE A 19 -22.91 -11.66 1.24
CA ILE A 19 -23.36 -11.22 2.56
C ILE A 19 -23.23 -12.36 3.58
N GLU A 20 -23.58 -13.60 3.20
CA GLU A 20 -23.39 -14.78 4.06
C GLU A 20 -21.90 -15.07 4.34
N ILE A 21 -21.01 -14.87 3.35
CA ILE A 21 -19.56 -15.03 3.53
C ILE A 21 -19.00 -13.95 4.49
N GLY A 22 -19.51 -12.72 4.42
CA GLY A 22 -19.17 -11.64 5.36
C GLY A 22 -19.64 -11.94 6.79
N GLU A 23 -20.78 -12.58 6.98
CA GLU A 23 -21.30 -13.00 8.29
C GLU A 23 -20.57 -14.22 8.88
N ILE A 24 -20.06 -15.12 8.04
CA ILE A 24 -19.30 -16.30 8.48
C ILE A 24 -17.87 -15.94 8.95
N ILE A 25 -17.29 -14.85 8.42
CA ILE A 25 -15.93 -14.40 8.78
C ILE A 25 -15.94 -13.48 10.01
N ALA A 26 -17.06 -12.80 10.29
CA ALA A 26 -17.23 -11.98 11.48
C ALA A 26 -18.04 -12.77 12.51
N GLY A 27 -17.41 -13.25 13.58
CA GLY A 27 -18.14 -13.45 14.85
C GLY A 27 -18.98 -12.19 15.15
N PRO A 28 -19.89 -12.17 16.15
CA PRO A 28 -20.77 -11.03 16.39
C PRO A 28 -19.93 -9.76 16.55
N GLY A 29 -19.78 -9.02 15.44
CA GLY A 29 -18.93 -7.85 15.37
C GLY A 29 -19.40 -6.80 16.37
N VAL A 30 -18.47 -6.17 17.05
CA VAL A 30 -18.75 -5.16 18.07
C VAL A 30 -18.96 -3.81 17.38
N ASP A 31 -20.05 -3.12 17.71
CA ASP A 31 -20.21 -1.71 17.35
C ASP A 31 -19.25 -0.87 18.18
N GLN A 32 -18.15 -0.46 17.56
CA GLN A 32 -17.20 0.42 18.22
C GLN A 32 -17.73 1.86 18.23
N PRO A 33 -17.52 2.62 19.34
CA PRO A 33 -17.83 4.04 19.38
C PRO A 33 -17.13 4.81 18.24
N ILE A 34 -17.81 5.82 17.69
CA ILE A 34 -17.27 6.61 16.57
C ILE A 34 -15.92 7.26 16.91
N ALA A 35 -15.72 7.62 18.19
CA ALA A 35 -14.45 8.16 18.67
C ALA A 35 -13.29 7.16 18.53
N VAL A 36 -13.54 5.87 18.82
CA VAL A 36 -12.56 4.78 18.66
C VAL A 36 -12.24 4.56 17.19
N ILE A 37 -13.28 4.53 16.35
CA ILE A 37 -13.12 4.37 14.90
C ILE A 37 -12.30 5.54 14.32
N SER A 38 -12.66 6.78 14.67
CA SER A 38 -11.96 7.97 14.18
C SER A 38 -10.51 8.01 14.67
N ALA A 39 -10.25 7.68 15.93
CA ALA A 39 -8.90 7.60 16.47
C ALA A 39 -8.05 6.53 15.75
N CYS A 40 -8.63 5.37 15.54
CA CYS A 40 -8.03 4.28 14.78
C CYS A 40 -7.69 4.70 13.34
N MET A 41 -8.59 5.41 12.67
CA MET A 41 -8.37 5.93 11.33
C MET A 41 -7.23 6.95 11.27
N VAL A 42 -7.14 7.86 12.26
CA VAL A 42 -6.03 8.82 12.36
C VAL A 42 -4.70 8.09 12.57
N VAL A 43 -4.64 7.16 13.52
CA VAL A 43 -3.42 6.37 13.80
C VAL A 43 -2.96 5.62 12.55
N GLY A 44 -3.87 4.90 11.88
CA GLY A 44 -3.54 4.17 10.66
C GLY A 44 -3.15 5.07 9.49
N THR A 45 -3.79 6.23 9.34
CA THR A 45 -3.43 7.21 8.31
C THR A 45 -2.02 7.75 8.52
N VAL A 46 -1.64 8.07 9.77
CA VAL A 46 -0.28 8.50 10.09
C VAL A 46 0.72 7.37 9.87
N ALA A 47 0.37 6.14 10.23
CA ALA A 47 1.20 4.96 9.99
C ALA A 47 1.44 4.67 8.50
N LEU A 48 0.49 4.97 7.62
CA LEU A 48 0.64 4.79 6.17
C LEU A 48 1.11 6.06 5.44
N MET A 49 1.33 7.18 6.16
CA MET A 49 1.67 8.46 5.53
C MET A 49 2.90 8.35 4.64
N ILE A 50 3.91 7.61 5.10
CA ILE A 50 5.16 7.45 4.36
C ILE A 50 4.94 6.86 2.96
N LEU A 51 4.06 5.89 2.79
CA LEU A 51 3.82 5.26 1.49
C LEU A 51 3.34 6.26 0.42
N GLY A 52 2.61 7.31 0.84
CA GLY A 52 2.16 8.36 -0.07
C GLY A 52 3.18 9.45 -0.33
N VAL A 53 4.04 9.79 0.65
CA VAL A 53 4.95 10.93 0.55
C VAL A 53 6.42 10.55 0.32
N GLN A 54 6.73 9.26 0.31
CA GLN A 54 8.08 8.72 0.18
C GLN A 54 8.82 9.27 -1.04
N PRO A 55 8.25 9.32 -2.27
CA PRO A 55 8.95 9.87 -3.42
C PRO A 55 9.47 11.29 -3.19
N VAL A 56 8.65 12.12 -2.56
CA VAL A 56 8.99 13.54 -2.32
C VAL A 56 10.08 13.68 -1.26
N LEU A 57 10.00 12.91 -0.18
CA LEU A 57 11.02 12.94 0.89
C LEU A 57 12.37 12.40 0.41
N LEU A 58 12.34 11.33 -0.39
CA LEU A 58 13.55 10.78 -1.02
C LEU A 58 14.17 11.80 -1.98
N GLY A 59 13.37 12.43 -2.85
CA GLY A 59 13.82 13.50 -3.73
C GLY A 59 14.43 14.66 -2.95
N ALA A 60 13.81 15.09 -1.85
CA ALA A 60 14.34 16.15 -1.00
C ALA A 60 15.70 15.78 -0.33
N LEU A 61 15.88 14.51 0.07
CA LEU A 61 17.17 14.04 0.61
C LEU A 61 18.26 14.03 -0.47
N ALA A 62 17.93 13.64 -1.71
CA ALA A 62 18.86 13.68 -2.84
C ALA A 62 19.25 15.12 -3.20
N GLN A 63 18.28 16.03 -3.31
CA GLN A 63 18.52 17.46 -3.54
C GLN A 63 19.40 18.10 -2.47
N ALA A 64 19.26 17.66 -1.22
CA ALA A 64 20.11 18.07 -0.10
C ALA A 64 21.48 17.38 -0.08
N HIS A 65 21.80 16.56 -1.09
CA HIS A 65 23.05 15.77 -1.18
C HIS A 65 23.34 14.89 0.04
N ARG A 66 22.30 14.46 0.75
CA ARG A 66 22.44 13.56 1.92
C ARG A 66 22.53 12.09 1.52
N VAL A 67 22.00 11.75 0.36
CA VAL A 67 22.04 10.43 -0.29
C VAL A 67 22.22 10.61 -1.78
N THR A 68 22.80 9.63 -2.45
CA THR A 68 22.85 9.57 -3.92
C THR A 68 21.56 8.95 -4.44
N GLU A 69 21.21 9.20 -5.70
CA GLU A 69 20.02 8.64 -6.35
C GLU A 69 20.00 7.10 -6.30
N ALA A 70 21.17 6.46 -6.39
CA ALA A 70 21.29 5.00 -6.27
C ALA A 70 21.06 4.48 -4.84
N GLN A 71 21.33 5.30 -3.81
CA GLN A 71 21.11 4.93 -2.40
C GLN A 71 19.64 5.07 -1.96
N LEU A 72 18.81 5.77 -2.74
CA LEU A 72 17.39 5.98 -2.42
C LEU A 72 16.61 4.67 -2.44
N GLY A 73 16.85 3.79 -3.41
CA GLY A 73 16.19 2.49 -3.47
C GLY A 73 16.41 1.64 -2.21
N PRO A 74 17.66 1.40 -1.78
CA PRO A 74 17.94 0.74 -0.51
C PRO A 74 17.29 1.40 0.70
N LEU A 75 17.34 2.74 0.81
CA LEU A 75 16.72 3.49 1.91
C LEU A 75 15.20 3.27 1.96
N ALA A 76 14.52 3.39 0.82
CA ALA A 76 13.09 3.12 0.70
C ALA A 76 12.76 1.67 1.06
N THR A 77 13.58 0.73 0.58
CA THR A 77 13.41 -0.71 0.86
C THR A 77 13.46 -1.01 2.36
N VAL A 78 14.44 -0.49 3.07
CA VAL A 78 14.60 -0.72 4.51
C VAL A 78 13.37 -0.23 5.28
N GLU A 79 12.85 0.92 4.94
CA GLU A 79 11.69 1.52 5.61
C GLU A 79 10.41 0.72 5.37
N VAL A 80 10.06 0.45 4.10
CA VAL A 80 8.81 -0.24 3.76
C VAL A 80 8.86 -1.72 4.15
N LEU A 81 10.04 -2.36 4.09
CA LEU A 81 10.21 -3.73 4.58
C LEU A 81 10.00 -3.82 6.10
N ALA A 82 10.56 -2.86 6.84
CA ALA A 82 10.35 -2.77 8.29
C ALA A 82 8.88 -2.49 8.63
N LEU A 83 8.19 -1.64 7.86
CA LEU A 83 6.75 -1.40 7.98
C LEU A 83 5.96 -2.69 7.72
N ALA A 84 6.27 -3.44 6.68
CA ALA A 84 5.63 -4.72 6.38
C ALA A 84 5.80 -5.71 7.55
N PHE A 85 7.01 -5.84 8.09
CA PHE A 85 7.28 -6.69 9.24
C PHE A 85 6.53 -6.21 10.49
N GLY A 86 6.58 -4.91 10.79
CA GLY A 86 5.84 -4.30 11.90
C GLY A 86 4.34 -4.54 11.81
N SER A 87 3.74 -4.43 10.62
CA SER A 87 2.32 -4.65 10.40
C SER A 87 1.89 -6.12 10.60
N ALA A 88 2.80 -7.06 10.33
CA ALA A 88 2.54 -8.49 10.57
C ALA A 88 2.50 -8.83 12.07
N ILE A 89 3.38 -8.25 12.89
CA ILE A 89 3.47 -8.54 14.32
C ILE A 89 2.64 -7.59 15.20
N GLY A 90 2.31 -6.39 14.68
CA GLY A 90 1.59 -5.33 15.39
C GLY A 90 0.27 -5.77 16.01
N PRO A 91 -0.63 -6.48 15.28
CA PRO A 91 -1.88 -6.98 15.85
C PRO A 91 -1.66 -7.88 17.07
N GLY A 92 -0.67 -8.76 17.04
CA GLY A 92 -0.31 -9.62 18.16
C GLY A 92 0.15 -8.82 19.39
N LEU A 93 1.03 -7.84 19.18
CA LEU A 93 1.54 -6.98 20.24
C LEU A 93 0.43 -6.15 20.89
N LEU A 94 -0.47 -5.58 20.11
CA LEU A 94 -1.47 -4.63 20.59
C LEU A 94 -2.67 -5.32 21.23
N ARG A 95 -3.00 -6.55 20.87
CA ARG A 95 -4.06 -7.35 21.50
C ARG A 95 -3.75 -7.75 22.95
N THR A 96 -2.50 -7.79 23.35
CA THR A 96 -2.11 -8.19 24.72
C THR A 96 -2.48 -7.16 25.81
N GLY A 97 -3.31 -6.17 25.49
CA GLY A 97 -3.78 -5.12 26.39
C GLY A 97 -2.96 -3.83 26.35
N ALA A 98 -3.43 -2.81 27.05
CA ALA A 98 -2.84 -1.47 27.07
C ALA A 98 -2.62 -0.86 25.67
N MET A 99 -3.55 -1.08 24.75
CA MET A 99 -3.45 -0.63 23.36
C MET A 99 -3.25 0.89 23.26
N ARG A 100 -3.97 1.68 24.09
CA ARG A 100 -3.79 3.14 24.18
C ARG A 100 -2.35 3.52 24.47
N LEU A 101 -1.80 2.96 25.55
CA LEU A 101 -0.45 3.28 26.00
C LEU A 101 0.59 2.85 24.95
N LYS A 102 0.47 1.64 24.44
CA LYS A 102 1.41 1.12 23.43
C LYS A 102 1.38 1.96 22.16
N THR A 103 0.18 2.25 21.61
CA THR A 103 0.05 3.07 20.40
C THR A 103 0.52 4.51 20.65
N GLY A 104 0.24 5.08 21.81
CA GLY A 104 0.73 6.40 22.19
C GLY A 104 2.26 6.44 22.26
N LEU A 105 2.89 5.46 22.92
CA LEU A 105 4.35 5.35 23.01
C LEU A 105 4.98 5.13 21.62
N LEU A 106 4.42 4.27 20.78
CA LEU A 106 4.88 4.07 19.41
C LEU A 106 4.81 5.37 18.61
N SER A 107 3.71 6.13 18.72
CA SER A 107 3.57 7.43 18.05
C SER A 107 4.63 8.42 18.53
N LEU A 108 4.94 8.48 19.84
CA LEU A 108 6.00 9.35 20.38
C LEU A 108 7.42 8.89 19.95
N LEU A 109 7.64 7.58 19.86
CA LEU A 109 8.89 7.05 19.30
C LEU A 109 9.02 7.40 17.82
N LEU A 110 7.92 7.42 17.06
CA LEU A 110 7.90 7.86 15.67
C LEU A 110 8.23 9.36 15.54
N VAL A 111 7.76 10.20 16.46
CA VAL A 111 8.21 11.60 16.56
C VAL A 111 9.72 11.67 16.70
N ALA A 112 10.30 10.90 17.63
CA ALA A 112 11.72 10.91 17.88
C ALA A 112 12.52 10.38 16.65
N ALA A 113 12.05 9.33 15.98
CA ALA A 113 12.69 8.79 14.77
C ALA A 113 12.68 9.81 13.62
N ASN A 114 11.54 10.50 13.38
CA ASN A 114 11.44 11.52 12.35
C ASN A 114 12.32 12.74 12.67
N LEU A 115 12.33 13.23 13.90
CA LEU A 115 13.22 14.32 14.30
C LEU A 115 14.69 13.91 14.32
N GLY A 116 14.99 12.64 14.60
CA GLY A 116 16.34 12.08 14.57
C GLY A 116 17.05 12.24 13.22
N VAL A 117 16.28 12.39 12.12
CA VAL A 117 16.81 12.63 10.78
C VAL A 117 17.68 13.89 10.74
N TYR A 118 17.43 14.91 11.58
CA TYR A 118 18.30 16.09 11.70
C TYR A 118 19.72 15.74 12.11
N ALA A 119 19.87 14.78 13.01
CA ALA A 119 21.18 14.35 13.53
C ALA A 119 21.86 13.29 12.67
N ALA A 120 21.22 12.81 11.60
CA ALA A 120 21.77 11.79 10.74
C ALA A 120 22.80 12.39 9.79
N HIS A 121 24.09 12.12 10.04
CA HIS A 121 25.20 12.59 9.25
C HIS A 121 25.77 11.52 8.29
N SER A 122 25.22 10.32 8.30
CA SER A 122 25.60 9.21 7.42
C SER A 122 24.39 8.50 6.84
N VAL A 123 24.57 7.87 5.68
CA VAL A 123 23.53 7.06 5.03
C VAL A 123 23.10 5.91 5.94
N LEU A 124 24.04 5.23 6.59
CA LEU A 124 23.72 4.15 7.54
C LEU A 124 22.82 4.65 8.70
N MET A 125 23.05 5.85 9.21
CA MET A 125 22.21 6.41 10.26
C MET A 125 20.82 6.76 9.74
N LEU A 126 20.70 7.22 8.50
CA LEU A 126 19.41 7.43 7.84
C LEU A 126 18.66 6.10 7.66
N ASP A 127 19.34 5.06 7.16
CA ASP A 127 18.76 3.72 6.99
C ASP A 127 18.24 3.16 8.32
N LEU A 128 19.02 3.27 9.39
CA LEU A 128 18.60 2.83 10.72
C LEU A 128 17.39 3.60 11.24
N LEU A 129 17.39 4.93 11.12
CA LEU A 129 16.27 5.77 11.57
C LEU A 129 15.01 5.50 10.75
N ARG A 130 15.12 5.34 9.43
CA ARG A 130 13.98 5.02 8.57
C ARG A 130 13.49 3.59 8.80
N GLY A 131 14.39 2.64 9.00
CA GLY A 131 14.01 1.27 9.39
C GLY A 131 13.27 1.21 10.72
N ILE A 132 13.73 1.96 11.74
CA ILE A 132 13.04 2.09 13.03
C ILE A 132 11.68 2.78 12.84
N ALA A 133 11.60 3.86 12.05
CA ALA A 133 10.34 4.55 11.76
C ALA A 133 9.36 3.59 11.07
N GLY A 134 9.77 2.90 10.02
CA GLY A 134 8.93 1.92 9.32
C GLY A 134 8.43 0.80 10.23
N LEU A 135 9.29 0.25 11.09
CA LEU A 135 8.88 -0.76 12.07
C LEU A 135 7.78 -0.22 13.01
N ILE A 136 7.97 0.99 13.52
CA ILE A 136 6.99 1.64 14.41
C ILE A 136 5.67 1.90 13.67
N GLU A 137 5.73 2.41 12.44
CA GLU A 137 4.58 2.64 11.57
C GLU A 137 3.79 1.35 11.34
N GLY A 138 4.48 0.25 11.03
CA GLY A 138 3.87 -1.06 10.89
C GLY A 138 3.22 -1.55 12.19
N LEU A 139 3.88 -1.42 13.34
CA LEU A 139 3.31 -1.76 14.64
C LEU A 139 2.05 -0.94 14.93
N MET A 140 2.06 0.36 14.65
CA MET A 140 0.89 1.25 14.82
C MET A 140 -0.28 0.82 13.91
N MET A 141 0.01 0.37 12.69
CA MET A 141 -1.00 -0.16 11.77
C MET A 141 -1.74 -1.36 12.38
N GLY A 142 -1.09 -2.12 13.28
CA GLY A 142 -1.71 -3.20 14.04
C GLY A 142 -2.96 -2.79 14.82
N ALA A 143 -3.03 -1.55 15.36
CA ALA A 143 -4.23 -1.06 16.04
C ALA A 143 -5.40 -0.91 15.07
N THR A 144 -5.14 -0.38 13.88
CA THR A 144 -6.14 -0.20 12.83
C THR A 144 -6.66 -1.55 12.33
N ILE A 145 -5.77 -2.51 12.10
CA ILE A 145 -6.13 -3.87 11.69
C ILE A 145 -7.02 -4.53 12.74
N VAL A 146 -6.63 -4.49 14.02
CA VAL A 146 -7.37 -5.12 15.12
C VAL A 146 -8.77 -4.55 15.27
N ILE A 147 -8.91 -3.22 15.25
CA ILE A 147 -10.21 -2.56 15.41
C ILE A 147 -11.09 -2.79 14.17
N THR A 148 -10.52 -2.75 12.98
CA THR A 148 -11.24 -2.95 11.72
C THR A 148 -11.82 -4.35 11.61
N ILE A 149 -11.01 -5.40 11.88
CA ILE A 149 -11.45 -6.80 11.79
C ILE A 149 -12.59 -7.11 12.76
N GLN A 150 -12.66 -6.44 13.90
CA GLN A 150 -13.69 -6.68 14.91
C GLN A 150 -14.96 -5.85 14.72
N ASN A 151 -15.00 -4.97 13.75
CA ASN A 151 -16.20 -4.21 13.44
C ASN A 151 -17.24 -5.11 12.76
N ARG A 152 -18.54 -4.79 12.91
CA ARG A 152 -19.64 -5.50 12.22
C ARG A 152 -19.53 -5.47 10.70
N GLN A 153 -18.89 -4.45 10.14
CA GLN A 153 -18.71 -4.26 8.70
C GLN A 153 -17.22 -4.01 8.39
N PRO A 154 -16.34 -5.00 8.57
CA PRO A 154 -14.89 -4.81 8.44
C PRO A 154 -14.48 -4.35 7.04
N ASP A 155 -15.08 -4.90 5.98
CA ASP A 155 -14.77 -4.54 4.59
C ASP A 155 -15.13 -3.09 4.29
N ARG A 156 -16.31 -2.64 4.76
CA ARG A 156 -16.75 -1.26 4.60
C ARG A 156 -15.84 -0.29 5.35
N LEU A 157 -15.48 -0.65 6.60
CA LEU A 157 -14.61 0.18 7.42
C LEU A 157 -13.21 0.28 6.82
N ASN A 158 -12.68 -0.84 6.30
CA ASN A 158 -11.40 -0.85 5.60
C ASN A 158 -11.42 -0.02 4.30
N ALA A 159 -12.49 -0.11 3.52
CA ALA A 159 -12.64 0.71 2.31
C ALA A 159 -12.71 2.22 2.63
N ILE A 160 -13.44 2.59 3.69
CA ILE A 160 -13.51 3.97 4.18
C ILE A 160 -12.12 4.42 4.67
N PHE A 161 -11.42 3.57 5.43
CA PHE A 161 -10.06 3.86 5.91
C PHE A 161 -9.09 4.13 4.74
N LEU A 162 -9.04 3.26 3.74
CA LEU A 162 -8.16 3.44 2.58
C LEU A 162 -8.48 4.72 1.81
N ALA A 163 -9.77 5.02 1.60
CA ALA A 163 -10.19 6.24 0.92
C ALA A 163 -9.84 7.51 1.73
N LEU A 164 -10.12 7.51 3.04
CA LEU A 164 -9.82 8.65 3.91
C LEU A 164 -8.32 8.84 4.13
N SER A 165 -7.53 7.78 4.21
CA SER A 165 -6.08 7.87 4.39
C SER A 165 -5.38 8.46 3.16
N ALA A 166 -5.92 8.25 1.96
CA ALA A 166 -5.37 8.81 0.73
C ALA A 166 -5.48 10.35 0.65
N LEU A 167 -6.49 10.95 1.28
CA LEU A 167 -6.68 12.41 1.24
C LEU A 167 -5.53 13.19 1.90
N PRO A 168 -5.15 12.94 3.18
CA PRO A 168 -4.01 13.64 3.77
C PRO A 168 -2.67 13.24 3.12
N GLN A 169 -2.53 12.00 2.62
CA GLN A 169 -1.35 11.61 1.84
C GLN A 169 -1.22 12.45 0.57
N ALA A 170 -2.29 12.58 -0.21
CA ALA A 170 -2.30 13.40 -1.43
C ALA A 170 -2.06 14.88 -1.12
N LEU A 171 -2.66 15.41 -0.04
CA LEU A 171 -2.43 16.78 0.40
C LEU A 171 -0.95 16.99 0.75
N MET A 172 -0.36 16.11 1.52
CA MET A 172 1.07 16.22 1.89
C MET A 172 1.98 15.99 0.68
N ALA A 173 1.67 15.05 -0.20
CA ALA A 173 2.43 14.82 -1.43
C ALA A 173 2.45 16.06 -2.36
N TYR A 174 1.42 16.91 -2.30
CA TYR A 174 1.41 18.18 -3.00
C TYR A 174 2.14 19.29 -2.22
N LEU A 175 1.84 19.45 -0.92
CA LEU A 175 2.39 20.55 -0.12
C LEU A 175 3.90 20.43 0.13
N LEU A 176 4.40 19.20 0.24
CA LEU A 176 5.83 18.97 0.48
C LEU A 176 6.71 19.56 -0.61
N PRO A 177 6.57 19.19 -1.90
CA PRO A 177 7.45 19.72 -2.95
C PRO A 177 7.16 21.18 -3.31
N VAL A 178 5.90 21.65 -3.14
CA VAL A 178 5.50 23.00 -3.57
C VAL A 178 5.82 24.06 -2.52
N TRP A 179 5.73 23.72 -1.25
CA TRP A 179 5.85 24.71 -0.18
C TRP A 179 6.81 24.34 0.94
N ILE A 180 6.77 23.12 1.45
CA ILE A 180 7.53 22.74 2.64
C ILE A 180 9.01 22.58 2.34
N VAL A 181 9.37 21.76 1.34
CA VAL A 181 10.76 21.54 0.96
C VAL A 181 11.45 22.82 0.46
N PRO A 182 10.83 23.65 -0.40
CA PRO A 182 11.46 24.89 -0.83
C PRO A 182 11.76 25.89 0.29
N ASN A 183 10.94 25.93 1.35
CA ASN A 183 11.10 26.87 2.45
C ASN A 183 11.92 26.33 3.64
N TYR A 184 11.86 25.00 3.90
CA TYR A 184 12.41 24.38 5.11
C TYR A 184 13.39 23.24 4.82
N GLY A 185 13.66 22.96 3.54
CA GLY A 185 14.54 21.87 3.12
C GLY A 185 13.96 20.47 3.38
N ALA A 186 14.77 19.45 3.16
CA ALA A 186 14.40 18.04 3.38
C ALA A 186 13.95 17.80 4.84
N ASN A 187 14.59 18.42 5.80
CA ASN A 187 14.25 18.29 7.22
C ASN A 187 12.84 18.79 7.53
N GLY A 188 12.33 19.81 6.81
CA GLY A 188 10.96 20.30 6.96
C GLY A 188 9.92 19.21 6.73
N GLY A 189 10.14 18.33 5.76
CA GLY A 189 9.27 17.19 5.52
C GLY A 189 9.19 16.23 6.71
N PHE A 190 10.32 15.91 7.33
CA PHE A 190 10.36 15.03 8.50
C PHE A 190 9.77 15.68 9.75
N VAL A 191 9.88 17.02 9.89
CA VAL A 191 9.16 17.76 10.97
C VAL A 191 7.65 17.64 10.79
N VAL A 192 7.15 17.72 9.57
CA VAL A 192 5.71 17.52 9.30
C VAL A 192 5.29 16.10 9.70
N LEU A 193 6.06 15.07 9.35
CA LEU A 193 5.77 13.69 9.78
C LEU A 193 5.81 13.57 11.32
N ALA A 194 6.74 14.24 11.99
CA ALA A 194 6.79 14.27 13.46
C ALA A 194 5.54 14.94 14.05
N LEU A 195 5.08 16.05 13.49
CA LEU A 195 3.84 16.73 13.91
C LEU A 195 2.59 15.84 13.73
N LEU A 196 2.49 15.15 12.62
CA LEU A 196 1.43 14.17 12.38
C LEU A 196 1.50 13.02 13.39
N SER A 197 2.70 12.58 13.77
CA SER A 197 2.90 11.56 14.80
C SER A 197 2.47 12.04 16.18
N VAL A 198 2.61 13.34 16.52
CA VAL A 198 2.04 13.93 17.75
C VAL A 198 0.51 13.87 17.73
N ILE A 199 -0.11 14.16 16.58
CA ILE A 199 -1.59 14.05 16.43
C ILE A 199 -2.01 12.59 16.64
N SER A 200 -1.26 11.62 16.11
CA SER A 200 -1.50 10.20 16.34
C SER A 200 -1.40 9.82 17.81
N ALA A 201 -0.39 10.33 18.54
CA ALA A 201 -0.23 10.09 19.97
C ALA A 201 -1.43 10.62 20.77
N GLY A 202 -1.94 11.82 20.45
CA GLY A 202 -3.16 12.37 21.04
C GLY A 202 -4.40 11.53 20.69
N SER A 203 -4.51 11.05 19.46
CA SER A 203 -5.62 10.21 19.02
C SER A 203 -5.61 8.84 19.71
N ALA A 204 -4.44 8.29 20.04
CA ALA A 204 -4.31 7.02 20.74
C ALA A 204 -5.04 7.00 22.11
N LEU A 205 -5.23 8.15 22.74
CA LEU A 205 -5.98 8.27 24.01
C LEU A 205 -7.45 7.85 23.88
N PHE A 206 -8.01 7.90 22.68
CA PHE A 206 -9.40 7.53 22.41
C PHE A 206 -9.57 6.07 21.97
N LEU A 207 -8.47 5.32 21.81
CA LEU A 207 -8.53 3.89 21.50
C LEU A 207 -9.07 3.09 22.68
N VAL A 208 -9.45 1.85 22.47
CA VAL A 208 -9.77 0.87 23.52
C VAL A 208 -8.51 0.24 24.08
N ASP A 209 -8.52 -0.16 25.37
CA ASP A 209 -7.33 -0.76 25.99
C ASP A 209 -7.16 -2.24 25.69
N SER A 210 -8.26 -2.94 25.44
CA SER A 210 -8.25 -4.36 25.11
C SER A 210 -9.33 -4.69 24.09
N VAL A 211 -9.02 -5.65 23.26
CA VAL A 211 -9.93 -6.13 22.22
C VAL A 211 -9.91 -7.66 22.29
N PRO A 212 -11.09 -8.34 22.34
CA PRO A 212 -11.16 -9.79 22.39
C PRO A 212 -10.37 -10.43 21.21
N ALA A 213 -9.71 -11.57 21.48
CA ALA A 213 -9.11 -12.32 20.40
C ALA A 213 -10.21 -12.94 19.51
N PRO A 214 -10.10 -12.87 18.17
CA PRO A 214 -10.97 -13.65 17.31
C PRO A 214 -10.77 -15.14 17.62
N GLU A 215 -11.85 -15.91 17.60
CA GLU A 215 -11.74 -17.37 17.69
C GLU A 215 -10.91 -17.87 16.48
N PRO A 216 -9.99 -18.83 16.72
CA PRO A 216 -9.22 -19.41 15.63
C PRO A 216 -10.18 -20.15 14.68
N GLU A 217 -10.39 -19.64 13.49
CA GLU A 217 -11.07 -20.41 12.46
C GLU A 217 -10.21 -21.60 12.07
N ALA A 218 -10.81 -22.78 12.02
CA ALA A 218 -10.17 -23.99 11.51
C ALA A 218 -10.03 -23.86 9.98
N THR A 219 -9.01 -23.14 9.53
CA THR A 219 -8.63 -23.16 8.12
C THR A 219 -8.00 -24.52 7.82
N GLY A 220 -8.46 -25.21 6.77
CA GLY A 220 -7.85 -26.44 6.30
C GLY A 220 -6.34 -26.24 6.07
N ALA A 221 -5.57 -27.32 6.18
CA ALA A 221 -4.12 -27.24 5.96
C ALA A 221 -3.82 -26.62 4.57
N PRO A 222 -2.93 -25.60 4.50
CA PRO A 222 -2.61 -24.93 3.26
C PRO A 222 -2.03 -25.92 2.23
N VAL A 223 -2.56 -25.91 1.02
CA VAL A 223 -2.06 -26.75 -0.07
C VAL A 223 -1.16 -25.91 -0.98
N TRP A 224 0.15 -26.05 -0.82
CA TRP A 224 1.13 -25.31 -1.60
C TRP A 224 1.39 -26.01 -2.93
N THR A 225 0.95 -25.39 -4.03
CA THR A 225 1.12 -25.89 -5.40
C THR A 225 1.95 -24.90 -6.24
N ALA A 226 2.60 -25.41 -7.28
CA ALA A 226 3.38 -24.55 -8.18
C ALA A 226 2.57 -23.37 -8.77
N PRO A 227 1.29 -23.52 -9.19
CA PRO A 227 0.48 -22.38 -9.62
C PRO A 227 0.31 -21.28 -8.56
N ILE A 228 0.19 -21.63 -7.29
CA ILE A 228 0.08 -20.64 -6.19
C ILE A 228 1.38 -19.83 -6.09
N PHE A 229 2.54 -20.50 -6.08
CA PHE A 229 3.83 -19.81 -6.04
C PHE A 229 4.04 -18.89 -7.25
N VAL A 230 3.64 -19.32 -8.46
CA VAL A 230 3.72 -18.50 -9.66
C VAL A 230 2.79 -17.28 -9.55
N ALA A 231 1.57 -17.44 -9.02
CA ALA A 231 0.63 -16.34 -8.84
C ALA A 231 1.12 -15.35 -7.78
N LEU A 232 1.63 -15.83 -6.63
CA LEU A 232 2.22 -14.98 -5.59
C LEU A 232 3.48 -14.27 -6.10
N GLY A 233 4.31 -14.95 -6.91
CA GLY A 233 5.47 -14.36 -7.58
C GLY A 233 5.07 -13.26 -8.57
N ALA A 234 3.99 -13.44 -9.33
CA ALA A 234 3.46 -12.40 -10.22
C ALA A 234 2.97 -11.18 -9.42
N VAL A 235 2.27 -11.39 -8.30
CA VAL A 235 1.85 -10.31 -7.39
C VAL A 235 3.05 -9.57 -6.81
N ALA A 236 4.05 -10.29 -6.30
CA ALA A 236 5.27 -9.71 -5.75
C ALA A 236 5.99 -8.84 -6.80
N LEU A 237 6.14 -9.36 -8.00
CA LEU A 237 6.84 -8.69 -9.10
C LEU A 237 6.08 -7.46 -9.60
N GLN A 238 4.75 -7.52 -9.69
CA GLN A 238 3.91 -6.38 -10.01
C GLN A 238 4.05 -5.28 -8.96
N ASN A 239 4.00 -5.62 -7.68
CA ASN A 239 4.16 -4.63 -6.60
C ASN A 239 5.60 -4.11 -6.52
N ALA A 240 6.62 -4.92 -6.84
CA ALA A 240 8.00 -4.45 -6.97
C ALA A 240 8.14 -3.41 -8.09
N ALA A 241 7.51 -3.64 -9.23
CA ALA A 241 7.48 -2.66 -10.31
C ALA A 241 6.78 -1.35 -9.89
N ILE A 242 5.70 -1.46 -9.12
CA ILE A 242 4.98 -0.31 -8.58
C ILE A 242 5.87 0.49 -7.62
N GLY A 243 6.48 -0.15 -6.61
CA GLY A 243 7.37 0.51 -5.65
C GLY A 243 8.57 1.16 -6.33
N GLY A 244 9.18 0.41 -7.26
CA GLY A 244 10.32 0.90 -8.03
C GLY A 244 10.01 2.13 -8.88
N ALA A 245 8.87 2.18 -9.54
CA ALA A 245 8.46 3.37 -10.30
C ALA A 245 8.03 4.53 -9.38
N TRP A 246 7.30 4.22 -8.30
CA TRP A 246 6.76 5.21 -7.38
C TRP A 246 7.84 6.05 -6.72
N ASP A 247 8.85 5.40 -6.13
CA ASP A 247 9.85 6.09 -5.32
C ASP A 247 10.80 6.98 -6.13
N TYR A 248 10.92 6.72 -7.43
CA TYR A 248 11.72 7.55 -8.33
C TYR A 248 10.91 8.65 -9.04
N MET A 249 9.59 8.79 -8.79
CA MET A 249 8.77 9.78 -9.48
C MET A 249 9.25 11.22 -9.27
N GLN A 250 9.53 11.63 -8.02
CA GLN A 250 9.99 12.98 -7.74
C GLN A 250 11.33 13.28 -8.45
N LEU A 251 12.26 12.33 -8.37
CA LEU A 251 13.58 12.47 -9.00
C LEU A 251 13.51 12.56 -10.53
N LEU A 252 12.55 11.86 -11.15
CA LEU A 252 12.34 11.99 -12.59
C LEU A 252 11.92 13.43 -12.96
N ALA A 253 11.03 14.04 -12.17
CA ALA A 253 10.63 15.42 -12.38
C ALA A 253 11.83 16.40 -12.18
N ASP A 254 12.64 16.14 -11.14
CA ASP A 254 13.83 16.94 -10.82
C ASP A 254 14.88 16.82 -11.94
N GLN A 255 15.13 15.62 -12.46
CA GLN A 255 16.04 15.35 -13.58
C GLN A 255 15.65 16.13 -14.84
N HIS A 256 14.35 16.24 -15.11
CA HIS A 256 13.84 17.01 -16.26
C HIS A 256 13.60 18.49 -15.96
N HIS A 257 13.96 18.97 -14.77
CA HIS A 257 13.74 20.35 -14.32
C HIS A 257 12.27 20.79 -14.42
N PHE A 258 11.34 19.87 -14.20
CA PHE A 258 9.91 20.24 -14.19
C PHE A 258 9.60 21.09 -12.94
N PRO A 259 8.66 22.03 -13.04
CA PRO A 259 8.26 22.83 -11.89
C PRO A 259 7.79 21.92 -10.72
N PRO A 260 8.11 22.27 -9.45
CA PRO A 260 7.70 21.48 -8.27
C PRO A 260 6.19 21.18 -8.22
N GLN A 261 5.36 22.11 -8.78
CA GLN A 261 3.92 21.93 -8.89
C GLN A 261 3.55 20.71 -9.74
N MET A 262 4.31 20.42 -10.81
CA MET A 262 4.06 19.26 -11.69
C MET A 262 4.37 17.95 -10.98
N ALA A 263 5.48 17.90 -10.22
CA ALA A 263 5.80 16.77 -9.38
C ALA A 263 4.71 16.55 -8.30
N GLY A 264 4.32 17.63 -7.62
CA GLY A 264 3.24 17.59 -6.64
C GLY A 264 1.91 17.11 -7.23
N ILE A 265 1.50 17.58 -8.40
CA ILE A 265 0.28 17.14 -9.11
C ILE A 265 0.39 15.65 -9.51
N ALA A 266 1.54 15.21 -10.00
CA ALA A 266 1.72 13.83 -10.43
C ALA A 266 1.60 12.86 -9.26
N VAL A 267 2.30 13.11 -8.15
CA VAL A 267 2.31 12.23 -6.97
C VAL A 267 0.95 12.31 -6.25
N SER A 268 0.45 13.51 -5.93
CA SER A 268 -0.83 13.68 -5.24
C SER A 268 -2.02 13.20 -6.09
N GLY A 269 -2.00 13.54 -7.38
CA GLY A 269 -3.02 13.08 -8.32
C GLY A 269 -3.00 11.56 -8.50
N GLY A 270 -1.82 10.95 -8.57
CA GLY A 270 -1.68 9.50 -8.60
C GLY A 270 -2.37 8.82 -7.41
N LEU A 271 -2.18 9.34 -6.18
CA LEU A 271 -2.85 8.85 -4.98
C LEU A 271 -4.38 9.01 -5.06
N MET A 272 -4.88 10.12 -5.60
CA MET A 272 -6.33 10.33 -5.78
C MET A 272 -6.92 9.41 -6.85
N PHE A 273 -6.21 9.22 -7.96
CA PHE A 273 -6.63 8.29 -9.03
C PHE A 273 -6.58 6.83 -8.58
N GLN A 274 -5.69 6.47 -7.65
CA GLN A 274 -5.64 5.16 -7.00
C GLN A 274 -6.96 4.83 -6.29
N VAL A 275 -7.51 5.78 -5.54
CA VAL A 275 -8.84 5.66 -4.91
C VAL A 275 -9.94 5.56 -5.98
N GLY A 276 -9.87 6.39 -7.02
CA GLY A 276 -10.79 6.32 -8.16
C GLY A 276 -10.80 4.97 -8.85
N GLY A 277 -9.62 4.38 -9.07
CA GLY A 277 -9.45 3.04 -9.64
C GLY A 277 -10.06 1.94 -8.78
N ALA A 278 -9.85 2.01 -7.46
CA ALA A 278 -10.47 1.07 -6.52
C ALA A 278 -12.01 1.14 -6.55
N PHE A 279 -12.58 2.34 -6.55
CA PHE A 279 -14.04 2.53 -6.69
C PHE A 279 -14.57 2.06 -8.04
N ALA A 280 -13.85 2.32 -9.14
CA ALA A 280 -14.24 1.85 -10.46
C ALA A 280 -14.34 0.32 -10.51
N VAL A 281 -13.34 -0.37 -9.95
CA VAL A 281 -13.37 -1.84 -9.89
C VAL A 281 -14.43 -2.36 -8.91
N ALA A 282 -14.68 -1.69 -7.80
CA ALA A 282 -15.78 -2.06 -6.91
C ALA A 282 -17.13 -1.99 -7.62
N ALA A 283 -17.37 -0.96 -8.46
CA ALA A 283 -18.61 -0.77 -9.18
C ALA A 283 -18.77 -1.68 -10.40
N TRP A 284 -17.73 -1.88 -11.18
CA TRP A 284 -17.77 -2.55 -12.49
C TRP A 284 -16.96 -3.84 -12.59
N GLY A 285 -16.02 -4.07 -11.66
CA GLY A 285 -15.11 -5.20 -11.66
C GLY A 285 -15.77 -6.58 -11.78
N PRO A 286 -16.98 -6.84 -11.18
CA PRO A 286 -17.70 -8.09 -11.37
C PRO A 286 -18.08 -8.42 -12.81
N ARG A 287 -18.19 -7.39 -13.66
CA ARG A 287 -18.56 -7.55 -15.08
C ARG A 287 -17.40 -8.00 -15.97
N PHE A 288 -16.16 -7.87 -15.49
CA PHE A 288 -14.98 -8.21 -16.26
C PHE A 288 -14.44 -9.60 -15.92
N PRO A 289 -14.01 -10.40 -16.90
CA PRO A 289 -13.31 -11.64 -16.64
C PRO A 289 -11.95 -11.32 -15.98
N PHE A 290 -11.78 -11.74 -14.73
CA PHE A 290 -10.66 -11.33 -13.87
C PHE A 290 -9.29 -11.66 -14.46
N ARG A 291 -9.13 -12.77 -15.22
CA ARG A 291 -7.88 -13.14 -15.87
C ARG A 291 -7.50 -12.16 -16.99
N ALA A 292 -8.48 -11.79 -17.83
CA ALA A 292 -8.26 -10.78 -18.87
C ALA A 292 -7.98 -9.40 -18.24
N ALA A 293 -8.70 -9.02 -17.18
CA ALA A 293 -8.48 -7.77 -16.47
C ALA A 293 -7.07 -7.68 -15.88
N LEU A 294 -6.54 -8.78 -15.30
CA LEU A 294 -5.16 -8.83 -14.81
C LEU A 294 -4.14 -8.64 -15.94
N ILE A 295 -4.28 -9.37 -17.05
CA ILE A 295 -3.34 -9.29 -18.17
C ILE A 295 -3.39 -7.89 -18.81
N VAL A 296 -4.58 -7.40 -19.14
CA VAL A 296 -4.74 -6.08 -19.77
C VAL A 296 -4.31 -4.96 -18.83
N GLY A 297 -4.72 -5.02 -17.56
CA GLY A 297 -4.35 -4.00 -16.57
C GLY A 297 -2.84 -3.95 -16.32
N THR A 298 -2.18 -5.12 -16.21
CA THR A 298 -0.72 -5.19 -16.02
C THR A 298 0.03 -4.75 -17.28
N LEU A 299 -0.50 -5.07 -18.47
CA LEU A 299 0.04 -4.57 -19.74
C LEU A 299 -0.08 -3.03 -19.83
N CYS A 300 -1.24 -2.47 -19.47
CA CYS A 300 -1.42 -1.03 -19.38
C CYS A 300 -0.42 -0.39 -18.40
N GLN A 301 -0.23 -0.98 -17.22
CA GLN A 301 0.78 -0.51 -16.26
C GLN A 301 2.20 -0.56 -16.85
N THR A 302 2.55 -1.61 -17.57
CA THR A 302 3.85 -1.72 -18.26
C THR A 302 4.05 -0.55 -19.23
N VAL A 303 3.05 -0.28 -20.07
CA VAL A 303 3.11 0.83 -21.03
C VAL A 303 3.21 2.18 -20.31
N VAL A 304 2.43 2.37 -19.25
CA VAL A 304 2.42 3.62 -18.47
C VAL A 304 3.78 3.88 -17.81
N ILE A 305 4.42 2.85 -17.24
CA ILE A 305 5.77 2.99 -16.64
C ILE A 305 6.80 3.28 -17.74
N ALA A 306 6.69 2.64 -18.90
CA ALA A 306 7.57 2.92 -20.04
C ALA A 306 7.38 4.37 -20.57
N LEU A 307 6.14 4.88 -20.58
CA LEU A 307 5.87 6.28 -20.94
C LEU A 307 6.48 7.26 -19.92
N LEU A 308 6.49 6.93 -18.61
CA LEU A 308 7.20 7.72 -17.60
C LEU A 308 8.71 7.74 -17.89
N ALA A 309 9.32 6.60 -18.24
CA ALA A 309 10.73 6.55 -18.64
C ALA A 309 11.06 7.43 -19.86
N MET A 310 10.06 7.70 -20.71
CA MET A 310 10.21 8.53 -21.93
C MET A 310 9.70 9.97 -21.74
N ALA A 311 9.37 10.38 -20.50
CA ALA A 311 8.74 11.66 -20.24
C ALA A 311 9.70 12.83 -20.49
N GLY A 312 9.59 13.48 -21.63
CA GLY A 312 10.35 14.70 -21.99
C GLY A 312 9.56 16.02 -21.77
N THR A 313 8.29 15.94 -21.40
CA THR A 313 7.44 17.12 -21.16
C THR A 313 6.59 16.91 -19.90
N PRO A 314 6.15 18.01 -19.24
CA PRO A 314 5.27 17.90 -18.06
C PRO A 314 3.99 17.08 -18.31
N LEU A 315 3.40 17.18 -19.49
CA LEU A 315 2.18 16.42 -19.83
C LEU A 315 2.48 14.91 -19.96
N MET A 316 3.62 14.56 -20.58
CA MET A 316 4.07 13.17 -20.69
C MET A 316 4.53 12.57 -19.35
N TYR A 317 4.73 13.41 -18.35
CA TYR A 317 5.01 12.99 -16.98
C TYR A 317 3.72 12.86 -16.15
N VAL A 318 2.88 13.92 -16.09
CA VAL A 318 1.68 13.95 -15.25
C VAL A 318 0.62 12.95 -15.74
N GLY A 319 0.34 12.87 -17.02
CA GLY A 319 -0.68 11.96 -17.58
C GLY A 319 -0.44 10.49 -17.23
N PRO A 320 0.75 9.94 -17.55
CA PRO A 320 1.10 8.59 -17.14
C PRO A 320 1.13 8.39 -15.62
N ALA A 321 1.58 9.38 -14.80
CA ALA A 321 1.57 9.27 -13.35
C ALA A 321 0.16 9.10 -12.76
N LEU A 322 -0.81 9.88 -13.26
CA LEU A 322 -2.22 9.72 -12.88
C LEU A 322 -2.78 8.34 -13.28
N THR A 323 -2.46 7.91 -14.50
CA THR A 323 -2.89 6.59 -15.00
C THR A 323 -2.24 5.44 -14.23
N PHE A 324 -0.97 5.58 -13.84
CA PHE A 324 -0.27 4.65 -12.97
C PHE A 324 -1.01 4.49 -11.63
N GLY A 325 -1.38 5.60 -10.99
CA GLY A 325 -2.18 5.58 -9.77
C GLY A 325 -3.50 4.83 -9.97
N LEU A 326 -4.25 5.12 -11.03
CA LEU A 326 -5.54 4.49 -11.32
C LEU A 326 -5.46 2.95 -11.28
N PHE A 327 -4.42 2.37 -11.87
CA PHE A 327 -4.27 0.91 -11.94
C PHE A 327 -3.69 0.30 -10.65
N TRP A 328 -3.07 1.05 -9.78
CA TRP A 328 -2.39 0.52 -8.59
C TRP A 328 -3.33 -0.33 -7.73
N LEU A 329 -4.34 0.26 -7.09
CA LEU A 329 -5.30 -0.49 -6.27
C LEU A 329 -6.36 -1.23 -7.09
N ALA A 330 -6.61 -0.80 -8.32
CA ALA A 330 -7.60 -1.44 -9.19
C ALA A 330 -7.30 -2.92 -9.47
N MET A 331 -6.02 -3.33 -9.43
CA MET A 331 -5.64 -4.72 -9.72
C MET A 331 -5.85 -5.67 -8.55
N SER A 332 -5.84 -5.19 -7.31
CA SER A 332 -5.90 -6.02 -6.10
C SER A 332 -7.12 -6.96 -6.04
N PRO A 333 -8.37 -6.55 -6.33
CA PRO A 333 -9.53 -7.45 -6.30
C PRO A 333 -9.42 -8.59 -7.33
N PHE A 334 -8.79 -8.35 -8.48
CA PHE A 334 -8.59 -9.40 -9.49
C PHE A 334 -7.48 -10.37 -9.08
N GLN A 335 -6.46 -9.91 -8.35
CA GLN A 335 -5.42 -10.76 -7.75
C GLN A 335 -6.03 -11.69 -6.70
N VAL A 336 -6.90 -11.16 -5.82
CA VAL A 336 -7.65 -11.97 -4.84
C VAL A 336 -8.43 -13.08 -5.56
N ARG A 337 -9.21 -12.73 -6.59
CA ARG A 337 -10.00 -13.71 -7.36
C ARG A 337 -9.12 -14.77 -8.02
N LEU A 338 -7.97 -14.38 -8.56
CA LEU A 338 -7.01 -15.34 -9.14
C LEU A 338 -6.53 -16.34 -8.10
N LEU A 339 -6.12 -15.86 -6.91
CA LEU A 339 -5.62 -16.71 -5.84
C LEU A 339 -6.69 -17.67 -5.32
N ILE A 340 -7.93 -17.21 -5.14
CA ILE A 340 -9.07 -18.06 -4.73
C ILE A 340 -9.41 -19.10 -5.82
N ASP A 341 -9.31 -18.75 -7.10
CA ASP A 341 -9.56 -19.68 -8.20
C ASP A 341 -8.51 -20.80 -8.25
N ILE A 342 -7.24 -20.47 -7.92
CA ILE A 342 -6.14 -21.43 -7.87
C ILE A 342 -6.19 -22.29 -6.61
N ASP A 343 -6.48 -21.67 -5.46
CA ASP A 343 -6.45 -22.29 -4.14
C ASP A 343 -7.81 -22.15 -3.44
N LYS A 344 -8.56 -23.25 -3.42
CA LYS A 344 -9.87 -23.32 -2.76
C LYS A 344 -9.78 -23.25 -1.23
N THR A 345 -8.60 -23.47 -0.64
CA THR A 345 -8.37 -23.27 0.80
C THR A 345 -8.22 -21.81 1.17
N ARG A 346 -8.10 -20.89 0.18
CA ARG A 346 -7.90 -19.45 0.33
C ARG A 346 -6.60 -19.05 1.04
N SER A 347 -5.71 -20.00 1.36
CA SER A 347 -4.44 -19.73 2.04
C SER A 347 -3.54 -18.77 1.23
N GLY A 348 -3.52 -18.91 -0.11
CA GLY A 348 -2.81 -18.00 -1.01
C GLY A 348 -3.35 -16.58 -0.96
N ALA A 349 -4.68 -16.41 -0.88
CA ALA A 349 -5.32 -15.11 -0.81
C ALA A 349 -5.02 -14.36 0.50
N LEU A 350 -4.85 -15.08 1.62
CA LEU A 350 -4.45 -14.52 2.91
C LEU A 350 -3.03 -13.92 2.88
N LEU A 351 -2.16 -14.44 2.01
CA LEU A 351 -0.79 -13.93 1.86
C LEU A 351 -0.69 -12.73 0.91
N LEU A 352 -1.77 -12.37 0.20
CA LEU A 352 -1.74 -11.30 -0.82
C LEU A 352 -1.14 -10.01 -0.29
N THR A 353 -1.63 -9.52 0.86
CA THR A 353 -1.17 -8.24 1.44
C THR A 353 0.30 -8.31 1.84
N ALA A 354 0.73 -9.40 2.47
CA ALA A 354 2.14 -9.56 2.88
C ALA A 354 3.07 -9.60 1.66
N ILE A 355 2.72 -10.37 0.63
CA ILE A 355 3.50 -10.49 -0.60
C ILE A 355 3.51 -9.16 -1.38
N SER A 356 2.39 -8.43 -1.40
CA SER A 356 2.31 -7.10 -2.03
C SER A 356 3.25 -6.11 -1.34
N LEU A 357 3.27 -6.07 0.00
CA LEU A 357 4.17 -5.20 0.76
C LEU A 357 5.64 -5.58 0.59
N VAL A 358 5.96 -6.88 0.59
CA VAL A 358 7.33 -7.35 0.31
C VAL A 358 7.74 -6.96 -1.11
N GLY A 359 6.89 -7.15 -2.11
CA GLY A 359 7.16 -6.68 -3.47
C GLY A 359 7.41 -5.18 -3.51
N LEU A 360 6.48 -4.40 -2.96
CA LEU A 360 6.56 -2.94 -2.91
C LEU A 360 7.87 -2.46 -2.27
N SER A 361 8.32 -3.14 -1.20
CA SER A 361 9.53 -2.77 -0.46
C SER A 361 10.82 -3.06 -1.23
N ILE A 362 10.95 -4.20 -1.90
CA ILE A 362 12.18 -4.58 -2.60
C ILE A 362 12.31 -3.92 -3.98
N GLY A 363 11.20 -3.47 -4.56
CA GLY A 363 11.12 -2.85 -5.87
C GLY A 363 12.08 -1.69 -6.07
N PRO A 364 12.13 -0.70 -5.16
CA PRO A 364 13.04 0.44 -5.25
C PRO A 364 14.51 0.05 -5.31
N SER A 365 14.95 -0.94 -4.49
CA SER A 365 16.33 -1.46 -4.55
C SER A 365 16.67 -2.12 -5.88
N ILE A 366 15.72 -2.88 -6.45
CA ILE A 366 15.92 -3.50 -7.77
C ILE A 366 15.96 -2.41 -8.84
N SER A 367 15.08 -1.43 -8.79
CA SER A 367 15.04 -0.31 -9.75
C SER A 367 16.28 0.57 -9.65
N ALA A 368 16.90 0.70 -8.45
CA ALA A 368 18.16 1.41 -8.25
C ALA A 368 19.30 0.88 -9.13
N LEU A 369 19.28 -0.40 -9.52
CA LEU A 369 20.28 -0.98 -10.41
C LEU A 369 20.31 -0.32 -11.80
N GLY A 370 19.22 0.35 -12.19
CA GLY A 370 19.13 1.12 -13.44
C GLY A 370 19.54 2.58 -13.30
N VAL A 371 19.90 3.05 -12.11
CA VAL A 371 20.29 4.45 -11.88
C VAL A 371 21.77 4.61 -12.16
N HIS A 372 22.13 5.56 -13.03
CA HIS A 372 23.50 5.85 -13.41
C HIS A 372 23.74 7.36 -13.47
N GLU A 373 24.76 7.86 -12.78
CA GLU A 373 25.26 9.25 -12.87
C GLU A 373 24.12 10.31 -12.84
N ALA A 374 23.27 10.26 -11.81
CA ALA A 374 22.10 11.15 -11.65
C ALA A 374 20.98 10.96 -12.72
N ASN A 375 21.07 9.90 -13.52
CA ASN A 375 20.01 9.52 -14.47
C ASN A 375 19.12 8.40 -13.89
N VAL A 376 17.91 8.75 -13.50
CA VAL A 376 16.93 7.81 -12.90
C VAL A 376 16.02 7.13 -13.92
N THR A 377 16.13 7.46 -15.20
CA THR A 377 15.30 6.88 -16.27
C THR A 377 15.40 5.35 -16.31
N GLY A 378 16.60 4.81 -16.06
CA GLY A 378 16.83 3.37 -16.02
C GLY A 378 16.04 2.65 -14.90
N ALA A 379 15.73 3.32 -13.79
CA ALA A 379 14.88 2.76 -12.74
C ALA A 379 13.47 2.44 -13.29
N PHE A 380 12.90 3.32 -14.10
CA PHE A 380 11.60 3.10 -14.76
C PHE A 380 11.65 1.97 -15.79
N TRP A 381 12.75 1.83 -16.54
CA TRP A 381 12.91 0.71 -17.47
C TRP A 381 12.99 -0.63 -16.76
N ILE A 382 13.68 -0.72 -15.63
CA ILE A 382 13.69 -1.92 -14.77
C ILE A 382 12.30 -2.18 -14.19
N ALA A 383 11.61 -1.16 -13.70
CA ALA A 383 10.24 -1.30 -13.21
C ALA A 383 9.28 -1.78 -14.34
N ALA A 384 9.39 -1.24 -15.55
CA ALA A 384 8.60 -1.69 -16.71
C ALA A 384 8.92 -3.15 -17.07
N ALA A 385 10.18 -3.57 -16.99
CA ALA A 385 10.57 -4.97 -17.22
C ALA A 385 10.01 -5.91 -16.15
N MET A 386 10.03 -5.52 -14.85
CA MET A 386 9.40 -6.29 -13.78
C MET A 386 7.89 -6.41 -14.00
N MET A 387 7.24 -5.31 -14.41
CA MET A 387 5.80 -5.30 -14.71
C MET A 387 5.45 -6.19 -15.89
N ALA A 388 6.25 -6.16 -16.97
CA ALA A 388 6.09 -7.02 -18.13
C ALA A 388 6.27 -8.50 -17.76
N ALA A 389 7.25 -8.83 -16.90
CA ALA A 389 7.45 -10.19 -16.40
C ALA A 389 6.26 -10.65 -15.54
N ALA A 390 5.69 -9.80 -14.69
CA ALA A 390 4.45 -10.10 -13.96
C ALA A 390 3.28 -10.38 -14.91
N CYS A 391 3.13 -9.58 -15.98
CA CYS A 391 2.13 -9.79 -17.02
C CYS A 391 2.30 -11.16 -17.72
N ALA A 392 3.53 -11.54 -18.05
CA ALA A 392 3.84 -12.83 -18.64
C ALA A 392 3.47 -14.00 -17.70
N LEU A 393 3.74 -13.89 -16.39
CA LEU A 393 3.35 -14.89 -15.39
C LEU A 393 1.83 -15.04 -15.31
N TYR A 394 1.07 -13.94 -15.29
CA TYR A 394 -0.40 -14.00 -15.34
C TYR A 394 -0.88 -14.67 -16.65
N GLY A 395 -0.24 -14.38 -17.78
CA GLY A 395 -0.53 -15.02 -19.07
C GLY A 395 -0.31 -16.54 -19.02
N VAL A 396 0.81 -17.01 -18.46
CA VAL A 396 1.10 -18.44 -18.30
C VAL A 396 0.04 -19.15 -17.45
N ILE A 397 -0.43 -18.50 -16.36
CA ILE A 397 -1.47 -19.04 -15.50
C ILE A 397 -2.81 -19.13 -16.28
N ALA A 398 -3.13 -18.11 -17.06
CA ALA A 398 -4.37 -18.09 -17.83
C ALA A 398 -4.41 -19.21 -18.90
N LEU A 399 -3.28 -19.43 -19.61
CA LEU A 399 -3.17 -20.45 -20.67
C LEU A 399 -3.23 -21.89 -20.14
N LYS A 400 -2.71 -22.16 -18.94
CA LYS A 400 -2.73 -23.53 -18.36
C LYS A 400 -4.10 -23.96 -17.85
N ARG A 401 -5.07 -23.06 -17.78
CA ARG A 401 -6.41 -23.32 -17.23
C ARG A 401 -7.54 -23.00 -18.21
N SER A 402 -7.23 -22.64 -19.46
CA SER A 402 -8.15 -22.65 -20.60
C SER A 402 -8.22 -24.03 -21.21
#